data_59940abb233c08e40ff52710c4e1fd7a
#
_entry.id   59940abb233c08e40ff52710c4e1fd7a
#
_cell.length_a   1.000
_cell.length_b   1.000
_cell.length_c   1.000
_cell.angle_alpha   90.00
_cell.angle_beta   90.00
_cell.angle_gamma   90.00
#
_symmetry.space_group_name_H-M   'P 1'
#
loop_
_entity.id
_entity.type
_entity.pdbx_description
1 polymer ?
#
loop_
_entity_poly.entity_id
_entity_poly.type
_entity_poly.pdbx_seq_one_letter_code
_entity_poly.pdbx_strand_id
1 'polypeptide(L)'
;MKLFPTLALLLTLTTAAATAPPPDVKAIAEGVDRRYNGLRSLRAEFTEIYRGAGVERTESGTLWLKRPGKMRWEYRQPREKLFVADGKDAWFYVPGERQARKAPLKKLDDLRSPLRYLLVKTKLAKEFDDLALAANVKPVAPGNVMLRGAPRGLADRVTAVLLEITPESRIARLLIEEVDGSSTEFRFADMAENPAVSDQKFQLSLPPDVEVV
;
A
#
# COMPACT_ATOMS: atom_id res chain seq x y z
N MET A 1 39.29 71.43 -3.48
CA MET A 1 39.27 70.05 -3.08
C MET A 1 37.86 69.56 -3.29
N LYS A 2 37.57 68.88 -4.44
CA LYS A 2 36.18 68.44 -4.82
C LYS A 2 36.08 66.95 -4.55
N LEU A 3 35.27 66.57 -3.55
CA LEU A 3 34.91 65.17 -3.31
C LEU A 3 33.83 64.73 -4.33
N PHE A 4 34.13 63.66 -5.05
CA PHE A 4 33.15 62.92 -5.86
C PHE A 4 32.55 61.75 -5.02
N PRO A 5 31.22 61.59 -4.92
CA PRO A 5 30.68 60.41 -4.29
C PRO A 5 30.66 59.26 -5.30
N THR A 6 31.29 58.15 -4.95
CA THR A 6 31.25 56.88 -5.70
C THR A 6 29.90 56.17 -5.43
N LEU A 7 29.03 56.14 -6.44
CA LEU A 7 27.75 55.42 -6.38
C LEU A 7 28.00 53.90 -6.60
N ALA A 8 27.91 53.11 -5.55
CA ALA A 8 27.99 51.66 -5.64
C ALA A 8 26.65 51.07 -6.10
N LEU A 9 26.59 50.55 -7.32
CA LEU A 9 25.44 49.88 -7.89
C LEU A 9 25.36 48.45 -7.34
N LEU A 10 24.46 48.19 -6.39
CA LEU A 10 24.16 46.83 -5.91
C LEU A 10 23.32 46.06 -6.97
N LEU A 11 23.95 45.12 -7.66
CA LEU A 11 23.28 44.21 -8.59
C LEU A 11 22.63 43.07 -7.79
N THR A 12 21.33 43.12 -7.55
CA THR A 12 20.58 42.00 -6.92
C THR A 12 20.32 40.93 -7.95
N LEU A 13 21.05 39.80 -7.85
CA LEU A 13 20.77 38.59 -8.63
C LEU A 13 19.48 37.94 -8.08
N THR A 14 18.36 38.12 -8.76
CA THR A 14 17.15 37.34 -8.54
C THR A 14 17.32 35.95 -9.18
N THR A 15 17.62 34.94 -8.38
CA THR A 15 17.56 33.52 -8.81
C THR A 15 16.11 33.14 -8.98
N ALA A 16 15.64 33.00 -10.22
CA ALA A 16 14.36 32.38 -10.52
C ALA A 16 14.44 30.90 -10.14
N ALA A 17 13.70 30.50 -9.11
CA ALA A 17 13.54 29.10 -8.80
C ALA A 17 12.78 28.45 -9.96
N ALA A 18 13.47 27.62 -10.75
CA ALA A 18 12.83 26.81 -11.78
C ALA A 18 11.87 25.83 -11.09
N THR A 19 10.57 26.01 -11.31
CA THR A 19 9.55 25.05 -10.87
C THR A 19 9.78 23.74 -11.61
N ALA A 20 10.07 22.67 -10.87
CA ALA A 20 10.19 21.33 -11.46
C ALA A 20 8.87 20.99 -12.20
N PRO A 21 8.95 20.33 -13.37
CA PRO A 21 7.74 19.90 -14.08
C PRO A 21 6.90 18.98 -13.19
N PRO A 22 5.56 18.99 -13.34
CA PRO A 22 4.69 18.12 -12.55
C PRO A 22 5.06 16.64 -12.77
N PRO A 23 4.95 15.81 -11.73
CA PRO A 23 5.28 14.39 -11.84
C PRO A 23 4.42 13.70 -12.91
N ASP A 24 5.05 12.88 -13.76
CA ASP A 24 4.35 12.10 -14.79
C ASP A 24 3.71 10.86 -14.15
N VAL A 25 2.38 10.87 -14.04
CA VAL A 25 1.58 9.77 -13.47
C VAL A 25 1.86 8.43 -14.17
N LYS A 26 2.01 8.44 -15.50
CA LYS A 26 2.29 7.22 -16.26
C LYS A 26 3.66 6.65 -15.92
N ALA A 27 4.68 7.50 -15.87
CA ALA A 27 6.03 7.07 -15.51
C ALA A 27 6.09 6.51 -14.09
N ILE A 28 5.36 7.14 -13.14
CA ILE A 28 5.26 6.67 -11.74
C ILE A 28 4.58 5.30 -11.70
N ALA A 29 3.42 5.14 -12.34
CA ALA A 29 2.68 3.88 -12.39
C ALA A 29 3.52 2.75 -13.00
N GLU A 30 4.20 3.01 -14.12
CA GLU A 30 5.12 2.06 -14.75
C GLU A 30 6.31 1.71 -13.86
N GLY A 31 6.81 2.66 -13.05
CA GLY A 31 7.86 2.43 -12.06
C GLY A 31 7.41 1.44 -11.00
N VAL A 32 6.23 1.63 -10.43
CA VAL A 32 5.61 0.71 -9.47
C VAL A 32 5.42 -0.67 -10.10
N ASP A 33 4.84 -0.73 -11.30
CA ASP A 33 4.62 -2.00 -12.01
C ASP A 33 5.92 -2.78 -12.23
N ARG A 34 6.97 -2.11 -12.72
CA ARG A 34 8.29 -2.75 -12.91
C ARG A 34 8.83 -3.30 -11.61
N ARG A 35 8.76 -2.51 -10.52
CA ARG A 35 9.27 -2.92 -9.21
C ARG A 35 8.52 -4.13 -8.68
N TYR A 36 7.21 -4.02 -8.50
CA TYR A 36 6.43 -5.08 -7.86
C TYR A 36 6.29 -6.32 -8.72
N ASN A 37 6.22 -6.20 -10.05
CA ASN A 37 6.18 -7.35 -10.96
C ASN A 37 7.50 -8.13 -11.01
N GLY A 38 8.61 -7.50 -10.64
CA GLY A 38 9.93 -8.12 -10.52
C GLY A 38 10.15 -8.89 -9.21
N LEU A 39 9.32 -8.67 -8.18
CA LEU A 39 9.49 -9.32 -6.88
C LEU A 39 9.06 -10.79 -6.92
N ARG A 40 9.86 -11.65 -6.29
CA ARG A 40 9.52 -13.05 -5.97
C ARG A 40 8.93 -13.18 -4.58
N SER A 41 9.43 -12.36 -3.65
CA SER A 41 8.96 -12.29 -2.27
C SER A 41 9.10 -10.87 -1.73
N LEU A 42 8.31 -10.54 -0.71
CA LEU A 42 8.36 -9.27 0.00
C LEU A 42 8.07 -9.54 1.48
N ARG A 43 8.78 -8.84 2.36
CA ARG A 43 8.43 -8.68 3.76
C ARG A 43 8.26 -7.20 4.04
N ALA A 44 7.25 -6.84 4.83
CA ALA A 44 7.08 -5.48 5.32
C ALA A 44 6.46 -5.49 6.72
N GLU A 45 6.79 -4.53 7.54
CA GLU A 45 5.97 -4.17 8.69
C GLU A 45 4.80 -3.33 8.19
N PHE A 46 3.61 -3.53 8.76
CA PHE A 46 2.45 -2.73 8.40
C PHE A 46 1.75 -2.15 9.62
N THR A 47 1.13 -1.00 9.41
CA THR A 47 0.10 -0.43 10.28
C THR A 47 -1.16 -0.25 9.45
N GLU A 48 -2.26 -0.83 9.91
CA GLU A 48 -3.59 -0.68 9.34
C GLU A 48 -4.41 0.25 10.25
N ILE A 49 -5.04 1.26 9.66
CA ILE A 49 -5.89 2.22 10.36
C ILE A 49 -7.25 2.22 9.67
N TYR A 50 -8.25 1.68 10.35
CA TYR A 50 -9.65 1.75 9.92
C TYR A 50 -10.33 2.97 10.54
N ARG A 51 -11.10 3.70 9.73
CA ARG A 51 -11.95 4.80 10.16
C ARG A 51 -13.34 4.64 9.56
N GLY A 52 -14.37 4.55 10.39
CA GLY A 52 -15.74 4.43 9.93
C GLY A 52 -16.73 4.39 11.08
N ALA A 53 -17.97 4.85 10.83
CA ALA A 53 -19.04 4.85 11.81
C ALA A 53 -18.66 5.48 13.19
N GLY A 54 -17.79 6.51 13.17
CA GLY A 54 -17.30 7.18 14.40
C GLY A 54 -16.23 6.39 15.17
N VAL A 55 -15.72 5.27 14.61
CA VAL A 55 -14.69 4.44 15.23
C VAL A 55 -13.38 4.57 14.46
N GLU A 56 -12.28 4.72 15.18
CA GLU A 56 -10.93 4.53 14.63
C GLU A 56 -10.29 3.32 15.32
N ARG A 57 -9.74 2.40 14.53
CA ARG A 57 -9.03 1.22 15.01
C ARG A 57 -7.68 1.11 14.30
N THR A 58 -6.63 0.99 15.09
CA THR A 58 -5.27 0.79 14.60
C THR A 58 -4.80 -0.62 14.93
N GLU A 59 -4.30 -1.31 13.93
CA GLU A 59 -3.73 -2.64 14.03
C GLU A 59 -2.36 -2.65 13.38
N SER A 60 -1.46 -3.53 13.83
CA SER A 60 -0.13 -3.61 13.24
C SER A 60 0.42 -5.02 13.24
N GLY A 61 1.39 -5.27 12.35
CA GLY A 61 1.96 -6.58 12.21
C GLY A 61 2.99 -6.69 11.10
N THR A 62 3.24 -7.91 10.66
CA THR A 62 4.15 -8.21 9.54
C THR A 62 3.40 -8.83 8.38
N LEU A 63 3.66 -8.32 7.19
CA LEU A 63 3.23 -8.89 5.92
C LEU A 63 4.36 -9.68 5.28
N TRP A 64 4.04 -10.88 4.82
CA TRP A 64 4.90 -11.70 3.96
C TRP A 64 4.17 -12.03 2.67
N LEU A 65 4.83 -11.82 1.55
CA LEU A 65 4.36 -12.22 0.23
C LEU A 65 5.38 -13.15 -0.42
N LYS A 66 4.89 -14.15 -1.14
CA LYS A 66 5.71 -14.99 -2.02
C LYS A 66 4.90 -15.40 -3.23
N ARG A 67 5.42 -15.15 -4.40
CA ARG A 67 4.76 -15.53 -5.65
C ARG A 67 4.99 -17.02 -5.97
N PRO A 68 4.01 -17.66 -6.62
CA PRO A 68 2.66 -17.15 -6.93
C PRO A 68 1.70 -17.33 -5.73
N GLY A 69 0.85 -16.31 -5.51
CA GLY A 69 -0.37 -16.43 -4.70
C GLY A 69 -0.22 -16.69 -3.19
N LYS A 70 1.00 -16.66 -2.63
CA LYS A 70 1.23 -16.90 -1.21
C LYS A 70 1.32 -15.59 -0.44
N MET A 71 0.59 -15.50 0.66
CA MET A 71 0.52 -14.34 1.52
C MET A 71 0.35 -14.76 2.97
N ARG A 72 0.94 -13.98 3.88
CA ARG A 72 0.72 -14.12 5.31
C ARG A 72 0.72 -12.76 5.97
N TRP A 73 -0.38 -12.39 6.62
CA TRP A 73 -0.51 -11.25 7.50
C TRP A 73 -0.52 -11.74 8.93
N GLU A 74 0.47 -11.31 9.69
CA GLU A 74 0.61 -11.60 11.12
C GLU A 74 0.32 -10.33 11.87
N TYR A 75 -0.93 -10.13 12.30
CA TYR A 75 -1.30 -9.04 13.21
C TYR A 75 -0.77 -9.37 14.60
N ARG A 76 -0.17 -8.38 15.24
CA ARG A 76 0.37 -8.49 16.61
C ARG A 76 -0.35 -7.58 17.60
N GLN A 77 -0.81 -6.42 17.14
CA GLN A 77 -1.44 -5.42 17.98
C GLN A 77 -2.78 -4.98 17.38
N PRO A 78 -3.78 -4.67 18.21
CA PRO A 78 -3.87 -4.92 19.65
C PRO A 78 -4.12 -6.39 19.98
N ARG A 79 -4.52 -7.21 18.99
CA ARG A 79 -4.82 -8.63 19.12
C ARG A 79 -4.16 -9.43 17.99
N GLU A 80 -3.66 -10.60 18.33
CA GLU A 80 -3.13 -11.51 17.33
C GLU A 80 -4.23 -12.00 16.39
N LYS A 81 -3.97 -11.91 15.09
CA LYS A 81 -4.80 -12.46 14.02
C LYS A 81 -3.88 -12.95 12.91
N LEU A 82 -4.28 -13.98 12.22
CA LEU A 82 -3.55 -14.53 11.09
C LEU A 82 -4.47 -14.57 9.87
N PHE A 83 -3.98 -13.99 8.78
CA PHE A 83 -4.51 -14.27 7.47
C PHE A 83 -3.41 -14.93 6.64
N VAL A 84 -3.69 -16.12 6.11
CA VAL A 84 -2.71 -16.93 5.37
C VAL A 84 -3.32 -17.40 4.06
N ALA A 85 -2.64 -17.11 2.94
CA ALA A 85 -2.94 -17.71 1.64
C ALA A 85 -1.76 -18.59 1.24
N ASP A 86 -2.01 -19.85 0.93
CA ASP A 86 -1.00 -20.86 0.61
C ASP A 86 -0.77 -21.03 -0.90
N GLY A 87 -1.51 -20.28 -1.72
CA GLY A 87 -1.54 -20.36 -3.17
C GLY A 87 -2.76 -21.12 -3.72
N LYS A 88 -3.51 -21.81 -2.87
CA LYS A 88 -4.73 -22.55 -3.21
C LYS A 88 -5.91 -22.10 -2.38
N ASP A 89 -5.73 -22.06 -1.08
CA ASP A 89 -6.72 -21.69 -0.08
C ASP A 89 -6.24 -20.48 0.73
N ALA A 90 -7.20 -19.77 1.30
CA ALA A 90 -6.96 -18.70 2.25
C ALA A 90 -7.65 -19.01 3.56
N TRP A 91 -6.99 -18.61 4.62
CA TRP A 91 -7.34 -18.90 6.00
C TRP A 91 -7.38 -17.62 6.80
N PHE A 92 -8.36 -17.51 7.68
CA PHE A 92 -8.40 -16.48 8.71
C PHE A 92 -8.56 -17.14 10.08
N TYR A 93 -7.65 -16.86 10.99
CA TYR A 93 -7.64 -17.43 12.32
C TYR A 93 -7.25 -16.38 13.37
N VAL A 94 -7.96 -16.38 14.47
CA VAL A 94 -7.63 -15.60 15.66
C VAL A 94 -7.19 -16.58 16.75
N PRO A 95 -5.92 -16.54 17.19
CA PRO A 95 -5.43 -17.41 18.26
C PRO A 95 -6.31 -17.35 19.50
N GLY A 96 -6.66 -18.52 20.04
CA GLY A 96 -7.59 -18.68 21.18
C GLY A 96 -9.06 -18.79 20.79
N GLU A 97 -9.44 -18.60 19.54
CA GLU A 97 -10.78 -18.93 19.03
C GLU A 97 -10.86 -20.41 18.64
N ARG A 98 -12.05 -21.00 18.77
CA ARG A 98 -12.31 -22.39 18.42
C ARG A 98 -12.66 -22.61 16.95
N GLN A 99 -12.64 -21.56 16.16
CA GLN A 99 -12.97 -21.62 14.73
C GLN A 99 -11.91 -20.92 13.89
N ALA A 100 -11.58 -21.52 12.77
CA ALA A 100 -10.81 -20.91 11.69
C ALA A 100 -11.64 -20.90 10.42
N ARG A 101 -11.65 -19.78 9.70
CA ARG A 101 -12.35 -19.68 8.41
C ARG A 101 -11.41 -20.08 7.29
N LYS A 102 -11.93 -20.90 6.36
CA LYS A 102 -11.22 -21.30 5.15
C LYS A 102 -12.05 -20.99 3.91
N ALA A 103 -11.41 -20.45 2.88
CA ALA A 103 -12.03 -20.27 1.59
C ALA A 103 -11.03 -20.56 0.46
N PRO A 104 -11.48 -21.04 -0.71
CA PRO A 104 -10.62 -21.12 -1.88
C PRO A 104 -10.07 -19.74 -2.25
N LEU A 105 -8.77 -19.65 -2.58
CA LEU A 105 -8.10 -18.38 -2.90
C LEU A 105 -8.83 -17.63 -4.05
N LYS A 106 -9.41 -18.36 -5.01
CA LYS A 106 -10.21 -17.79 -6.09
C LYS A 106 -11.43 -16.99 -5.60
N LYS A 107 -12.00 -17.36 -4.44
CA LYS A 107 -13.10 -16.58 -3.83
C LYS A 107 -12.59 -15.31 -3.14
N LEU A 108 -11.29 -15.20 -2.86
CA LEU A 108 -10.69 -13.94 -2.38
C LEU A 108 -10.53 -12.91 -3.50
N ASP A 109 -10.36 -13.34 -4.75
CA ASP A 109 -10.47 -12.45 -5.90
C ASP A 109 -11.89 -11.85 -5.99
N ASP A 110 -12.92 -12.64 -5.62
CA ASP A 110 -14.30 -12.13 -5.45
C ASP A 110 -14.47 -11.23 -4.22
N LEU A 111 -13.65 -11.37 -3.17
CA LEU A 111 -13.61 -10.44 -2.03
C LEU A 111 -12.96 -9.10 -2.39
N ARG A 112 -12.46 -8.99 -3.63
CA ARG A 112 -12.07 -7.74 -4.26
C ARG A 112 -11.21 -6.88 -3.34
N SER A 113 -10.27 -7.52 -2.59
CA SER A 113 -9.38 -6.81 -1.69
C SER A 113 -8.40 -5.96 -2.49
N PRO A 114 -8.28 -4.65 -2.20
CA PRO A 114 -7.25 -3.80 -2.80
C PRO A 114 -5.82 -4.30 -2.58
N LEU A 115 -5.60 -5.19 -1.62
CA LEU A 115 -4.33 -5.86 -1.36
C LEU A 115 -3.90 -6.80 -2.49
N ARG A 116 -4.83 -7.17 -3.40
CA ARG A 116 -4.50 -7.93 -4.61
C ARG A 116 -3.40 -7.27 -5.44
N TYR A 117 -3.31 -5.94 -5.41
CA TYR A 117 -2.26 -5.21 -6.14
C TYR A 117 -0.84 -5.55 -5.68
N LEU A 118 -0.69 -6.07 -4.47
CA LEU A 118 0.58 -6.56 -3.94
C LEU A 118 0.86 -8.02 -4.33
N LEU A 119 -0.18 -8.81 -4.68
CA LEU A 119 -0.08 -10.26 -4.88
C LEU A 119 0.09 -10.70 -6.31
N VAL A 120 -0.54 -10.01 -7.25
CA VAL A 120 -0.55 -10.37 -8.66
C VAL A 120 0.33 -9.42 -9.47
N LYS A 121 0.71 -9.86 -10.67
CA LYS A 121 1.32 -8.93 -11.63
C LYS A 121 0.28 -7.89 -12.02
N THR A 122 0.61 -6.62 -11.79
CA THR A 122 -0.29 -5.51 -12.04
C THR A 122 0.18 -4.66 -13.21
N LYS A 123 -0.77 -3.94 -13.77
CA LYS A 123 -0.55 -2.75 -14.57
C LYS A 123 -1.47 -1.68 -14.00
N LEU A 124 -0.95 -0.83 -13.10
CA LEU A 124 -1.77 0.13 -12.36
C LEU A 124 -2.70 0.94 -13.26
N ALA A 125 -2.22 1.39 -14.43
CA ALA A 125 -3.05 2.11 -15.39
C ALA A 125 -4.23 1.29 -15.95
N LYS A 126 -4.23 -0.05 -15.80
CA LYS A 126 -5.35 -0.93 -16.21
C LYS A 126 -6.26 -1.30 -15.04
N GLU A 127 -5.76 -1.20 -13.83
CA GLU A 127 -6.50 -1.53 -12.61
C GLU A 127 -7.38 -0.38 -12.13
N PHE A 128 -7.05 0.85 -12.54
CA PHE A 128 -7.74 2.06 -12.11
C PHE A 128 -8.32 2.81 -13.30
N ASP A 129 -9.48 3.41 -13.08
CA ASP A 129 -10.00 4.48 -13.90
C ASP A 129 -9.50 5.82 -13.34
N ASP A 130 -9.21 6.78 -14.23
CA ASP A 130 -8.83 8.15 -13.89
C ASP A 130 -7.65 8.26 -12.90
N LEU A 131 -6.64 7.38 -13.07
CA LEU A 131 -5.44 7.45 -12.24
C LEU A 131 -4.72 8.80 -12.44
N ALA A 132 -4.65 9.59 -11.38
CA ALA A 132 -4.14 10.96 -11.40
C ALA A 132 -3.34 11.30 -10.13
N LEU A 133 -2.64 12.43 -10.14
CA LEU A 133 -2.05 13.00 -8.93
C LEU A 133 -3.15 13.45 -7.96
N ALA A 134 -3.04 13.05 -6.70
CA ALA A 134 -3.93 13.50 -5.65
C ALA A 134 -3.35 14.77 -4.98
N ALA A 135 -3.44 15.91 -5.65
CA ALA A 135 -2.84 17.16 -5.21
C ALA A 135 -3.36 17.65 -3.83
N ASN A 136 -4.56 17.22 -3.45
CA ASN A 136 -5.21 17.64 -2.19
C ASN A 136 -4.81 16.76 -0.99
N VAL A 137 -4.06 15.68 -1.21
CA VAL A 137 -3.63 14.76 -0.15
C VAL A 137 -2.12 14.84 0.01
N LYS A 138 -1.69 15.31 1.19
CA LYS A 138 -0.25 15.41 1.47
C LYS A 138 0.34 14.01 1.69
N PRO A 139 1.48 13.71 1.07
CA PRO A 139 2.28 12.54 1.44
C PRO A 139 2.69 12.59 2.92
N VAL A 140 2.86 11.43 3.54
CA VAL A 140 3.39 11.33 4.90
C VAL A 140 4.88 11.68 4.93
N ALA A 141 5.62 11.26 3.89
CA ALA A 141 7.04 11.57 3.79
C ALA A 141 7.34 12.59 2.68
N PRO A 142 8.29 13.52 2.91
CA PRO A 142 8.74 14.45 1.88
C PRO A 142 9.30 13.71 0.64
N GLY A 143 9.02 14.25 -0.54
CA GLY A 143 9.49 13.66 -1.81
C GLY A 143 8.60 12.53 -2.36
N ASN A 144 7.69 11.98 -1.57
CA ASN A 144 6.70 11.03 -2.08
C ASN A 144 5.62 11.76 -2.88
N VAL A 145 4.97 11.02 -3.77
CA VAL A 145 3.81 11.49 -4.53
C VAL A 145 2.58 10.69 -4.19
N MET A 146 1.41 11.33 -4.25
CA MET A 146 0.13 10.68 -4.06
C MET A 146 -0.55 10.48 -5.41
N LEU A 147 -0.88 9.25 -5.74
CA LEU A 147 -1.80 8.92 -6.84
C LEU A 147 -3.17 8.57 -6.28
N ARG A 148 -4.23 8.90 -7.04
CA ARG A 148 -5.62 8.55 -6.75
C ARG A 148 -6.25 7.97 -7.99
N GLY A 149 -7.04 6.90 -7.86
CA GLY A 149 -7.82 6.33 -8.94
C GLY A 149 -9.02 5.55 -8.41
N ALA A 150 -10.06 5.39 -9.23
CA ALA A 150 -11.18 4.52 -8.95
C ALA A 150 -10.82 3.08 -9.37
N PRO A 151 -10.88 2.08 -8.48
CA PRO A 151 -10.49 0.72 -8.82
C PRO A 151 -11.55 0.06 -9.70
N ARG A 152 -11.15 -0.47 -10.86
CA ARG A 152 -12.07 -1.14 -11.78
C ARG A 152 -12.68 -2.38 -11.16
N GLY A 153 -13.99 -2.54 -11.35
CA GLY A 153 -14.75 -3.67 -10.83
C GLY A 153 -15.00 -3.65 -9.33
N LEU A 154 -14.76 -2.52 -8.64
CA LEU A 154 -15.00 -2.34 -7.21
C LEU A 154 -15.89 -1.12 -6.91
N ALA A 155 -16.46 -0.49 -7.92
CA ALA A 155 -17.23 0.75 -7.77
C ALA A 155 -18.49 0.62 -6.88
N ASP A 156 -18.94 -0.61 -6.65
CA ASP A 156 -20.02 -0.93 -5.72
C ASP A 156 -19.61 -0.83 -4.24
N ARG A 157 -18.32 -0.78 -3.94
CA ARG A 157 -17.79 -0.78 -2.56
C ARG A 157 -16.70 0.25 -2.30
N VAL A 158 -15.88 0.56 -3.30
CA VAL A 158 -14.71 1.43 -3.15
C VAL A 158 -14.85 2.63 -4.08
N THR A 159 -14.86 3.81 -3.51
CA THR A 159 -14.93 5.09 -4.26
C THR A 159 -13.57 5.48 -4.82
N ALA A 160 -12.52 5.23 -4.08
CA ALA A 160 -11.16 5.53 -4.51
C ALA A 160 -10.11 4.71 -3.76
N VAL A 161 -8.97 4.56 -4.41
CA VAL A 161 -7.73 4.08 -3.80
C VAL A 161 -6.67 5.15 -4.00
N LEU A 162 -5.98 5.52 -2.92
CA LEU A 162 -4.84 6.41 -2.97
C LEU A 162 -3.57 5.62 -2.67
N LEU A 163 -2.53 5.91 -3.44
CA LEU A 163 -1.22 5.28 -3.32
C LEU A 163 -0.17 6.34 -3.04
N GLU A 164 0.53 6.24 -1.93
CA GLU A 164 1.73 7.04 -1.69
C GLU A 164 2.95 6.30 -2.23
N ILE A 165 3.59 6.91 -3.20
CA ILE A 165 4.70 6.32 -3.94
C ILE A 165 5.99 7.09 -3.61
N THR A 166 7.03 6.35 -3.22
CA THR A 166 8.36 6.93 -2.99
C THR A 166 9.08 7.21 -4.31
N PRO A 167 10.15 8.04 -4.31
CA PRO A 167 11.00 8.24 -5.49
C PRO A 167 11.54 6.95 -6.09
N GLU A 168 11.74 5.90 -5.27
CA GLU A 168 12.18 4.57 -5.70
C GLU A 168 11.04 3.67 -6.16
N SER A 169 9.84 4.22 -6.40
CA SER A 169 8.64 3.49 -6.84
C SER A 169 8.15 2.42 -5.84
N ARG A 170 8.36 2.63 -4.53
CA ARG A 170 7.75 1.81 -3.47
C ARG A 170 6.39 2.36 -3.08
N ILE A 171 5.44 1.49 -2.79
CA ILE A 171 4.17 1.88 -2.17
C ILE A 171 4.42 1.99 -0.65
N ALA A 172 4.52 3.22 -0.15
CA ALA A 172 4.70 3.49 1.28
C ALA A 172 3.35 3.47 2.03
N ARG A 173 2.27 3.88 1.36
CA ARG A 173 0.93 3.94 1.92
C ARG A 173 -0.11 3.59 0.88
N LEU A 174 -1.15 2.87 1.30
CA LEU A 174 -2.36 2.56 0.55
C LEU A 174 -3.55 3.03 1.37
N LEU A 175 -4.38 3.94 0.85
CA LEU A 175 -5.62 4.38 1.48
C LEU A 175 -6.79 3.98 0.58
N ILE A 176 -7.76 3.30 1.15
CA ILE A 176 -8.98 2.83 0.50
C ILE A 176 -10.13 3.66 1.06
N GLU A 177 -10.86 4.33 0.19
CA GLU A 177 -12.08 5.07 0.53
C GLU A 177 -13.29 4.24 0.07
N GLU A 178 -14.18 3.91 0.99
CA GLU A 178 -15.35 3.07 0.72
C GLU A 178 -16.61 3.91 0.47
N VAL A 179 -17.62 3.32 -0.17
CA VAL A 179 -18.88 4.02 -0.54
C VAL A 179 -19.72 4.42 0.68
N ASP A 180 -19.54 3.74 1.83
CA ASP A 180 -20.23 4.05 3.08
C ASP A 180 -19.53 5.18 3.88
N GLY A 181 -18.47 5.77 3.31
CA GLY A 181 -17.67 6.82 3.93
C GLY A 181 -16.61 6.32 4.90
N SER A 182 -16.48 5.00 5.07
CA SER A 182 -15.35 4.43 5.81
C SER A 182 -14.06 4.46 5.01
N SER A 183 -12.94 4.32 5.69
CA SER A 183 -11.63 4.21 5.04
C SER A 183 -10.72 3.24 5.78
N THR A 184 -9.88 2.57 5.00
CA THR A 184 -8.81 1.71 5.53
C THR A 184 -7.47 2.18 4.96
N GLU A 185 -6.55 2.52 5.83
CA GLU A 185 -5.20 2.99 5.50
C GLU A 185 -4.18 1.94 5.91
N PHE A 186 -3.33 1.52 4.97
CA PHE A 186 -2.14 0.70 5.25
C PHE A 186 -0.89 1.55 5.05
N ARG A 187 -0.02 1.55 6.06
CA ARG A 187 1.33 2.11 5.99
C ARG A 187 2.32 0.97 6.04
N PHE A 188 3.30 0.98 5.15
CA PHE A 188 4.32 -0.05 5.06
C PHE A 188 5.69 0.52 5.45
N ALA A 189 6.40 -0.23 6.29
CA ALA A 189 7.75 0.10 6.76
C ALA A 189 8.66 -1.13 6.67
N ASP A 190 9.96 -0.94 6.82
CA ASP A 190 10.98 -2.00 6.88
C ASP A 190 10.84 -3.04 5.77
N MET A 191 10.59 -2.56 4.54
CA MET A 191 10.40 -3.42 3.38
C MET A 191 11.70 -4.11 2.99
N ALA A 192 11.69 -5.45 3.01
CA ALA A 192 12.73 -6.30 2.44
C ALA A 192 12.21 -6.96 1.15
N GLU A 193 12.89 -6.70 0.04
CA GLU A 193 12.57 -7.25 -1.27
C GLU A 193 13.36 -8.52 -1.54
N ASN A 194 12.67 -9.53 -2.05
CA ASN A 194 13.21 -10.86 -2.33
C ASN A 194 13.91 -11.55 -1.14
N PRO A 195 13.42 -11.40 0.13
CA PRO A 195 13.99 -12.14 1.23
C PRO A 195 13.82 -13.65 1.00
N ALA A 196 14.78 -14.44 1.46
CA ALA A 196 14.62 -15.89 1.49
C ALA A 196 13.49 -16.25 2.46
N VAL A 197 12.45 -16.91 1.96
CA VAL A 197 11.31 -17.36 2.77
C VAL A 197 10.87 -18.76 2.36
N SER A 198 10.77 -19.66 3.36
CA SER A 198 10.28 -21.02 3.17
C SER A 198 8.80 -21.04 2.85
N ASP A 199 8.35 -22.03 2.08
CA ASP A 199 6.93 -22.28 1.82
C ASP A 199 6.14 -22.64 3.08
N GLN A 200 6.80 -23.21 4.08
CA GLN A 200 6.20 -23.49 5.39
C GLN A 200 5.67 -22.22 6.09
N LYS A 201 6.27 -21.06 5.82
CA LYS A 201 5.76 -19.76 6.34
C LYS A 201 4.32 -19.49 5.94
N PHE A 202 3.87 -20.06 4.81
CA PHE A 202 2.53 -19.85 4.26
C PHE A 202 1.59 -21.04 4.54
N GLN A 203 1.93 -21.87 5.50
CA GLN A 203 1.06 -22.92 6.02
C GLN A 203 0.50 -22.49 7.38
N LEU A 204 -0.78 -22.74 7.60
CA LEU A 204 -1.43 -22.50 8.88
C LEU A 204 -1.55 -23.84 9.63
N SER A 205 -0.88 -23.93 10.78
CA SER A 205 -1.09 -25.03 11.72
C SER A 205 -2.12 -24.59 12.75
N LEU A 206 -3.23 -25.30 12.85
CA LEU A 206 -4.28 -25.04 13.83
C LEU A 206 -4.12 -26.00 15.02
N PRO A 207 -4.48 -25.57 16.24
CA PRO A 207 -4.68 -26.46 17.37
C PRO A 207 -5.72 -27.55 17.05
N PRO A 208 -5.64 -28.74 17.67
CA PRO A 208 -6.52 -29.86 17.33
C PRO A 208 -8.00 -29.63 17.68
N ASP A 209 -8.29 -28.70 18.56
CA ASP A 209 -9.64 -28.30 19.02
C ASP A 209 -10.26 -27.16 18.19
N VAL A 210 -9.59 -26.71 17.13
CA VAL A 210 -10.08 -25.64 16.25
C VAL A 210 -10.83 -26.25 15.06
N GLU A 211 -12.10 -25.89 14.95
CA GLU A 211 -12.97 -26.27 13.83
C GLU A 211 -12.69 -25.40 12.61
N VAL A 212 -12.69 -26.01 11.42
CA VAL A 212 -12.56 -25.30 10.15
C VAL A 212 -13.93 -25.10 9.53
N VAL A 213 -14.33 -23.84 9.31
CA VAL A 213 -15.60 -23.43 8.76
C VAL A 213 -15.44 -22.65 7.44
#